data_e3e0a79f2df0abaeea3d9c972f4f3dd6
#
_entry.id   e3e0a79f2df0abaeea3d9c972f4f3dd6
#
_cell.length_a   1.000
_cell.length_b   1.000
_cell.length_c   1.000
_cell.angle_alpha   90.00
_cell.angle_beta   90.00
_cell.angle_gamma   90.00
#
_symmetry.space_group_name_H-M   'P 1'
#
loop_
_entity.id
_entity.type
_entity.pdbx_description
1 polymer ?
#
loop_
_entity_poly.entity_id
_entity_poly.type
_entity_poly.pdbx_seq_one_letter_code
_entity_poly.pdbx_strand_id
1 'polypeptide(L)'
;MEELKSTAMTASARPGMLLIRHPLRRVVRYQVEYRSLQIGMALVNALPESAIYGFGRAIGRVVWLDRQHWNIAVGNLRRAFGAELSEHEIRRLARESFINLFLYGVECARAMSIPSWPGDDKFELIGANNFHEAAARGKGVIILTAHLGNWEVCGGYFSRRVHPIAAIARLQPNPHVNRMIMGYRQAAGIKVIPKKTPASIIRSFFAENYAVGFLADQHGGVSGAKVTFFGQTTPAPRGPVVFALRTGAAIVPAFAVRMPGNSFRHQLHFEPALKIERTGN
;
A
#
# COMPACT_ATOMS: atom_id res chain seq x y z
N MET A 1 -56.62 27.19 19.54
CA MET A 1 -57.36 25.94 19.89
C MET A 1 -56.65 24.84 19.13
N GLU A 2 -56.01 24.09 19.98
CA GLU A 2 -55.81 22.64 20.06
C GLU A 2 -54.88 22.04 18.99
N GLU A 3 -53.79 21.77 19.57
CA GLU A 3 -53.18 20.47 19.94
C GLU A 3 -52.64 19.66 18.75
N LEU A 4 -51.36 19.78 18.52
CA LEU A 4 -50.57 18.76 17.88
C LEU A 4 -49.66 18.13 18.97
N LYS A 5 -50.12 16.97 19.43
CA LYS A 5 -49.40 16.15 20.42
C LYS A 5 -48.12 15.60 19.86
N SER A 6 -47.07 15.93 20.57
CA SER A 6 -45.78 15.25 20.66
C SER A 6 -45.90 13.72 20.61
N THR A 7 -45.21 13.08 19.68
CA THR A 7 -44.77 11.69 19.81
C THR A 7 -43.25 11.67 19.81
N ALA A 8 -42.71 11.87 21.00
CA ALA A 8 -41.29 11.65 21.27
C ALA A 8 -41.03 10.13 21.26
N MET A 9 -40.45 9.63 20.20
CA MET A 9 -39.83 8.31 20.19
C MET A 9 -38.53 8.38 20.98
N THR A 10 -38.58 7.86 22.21
CA THR A 10 -37.39 7.60 23.02
C THR A 10 -36.50 6.58 22.36
N ALA A 11 -35.47 7.06 21.69
CA ALA A 11 -34.35 6.23 21.31
C ALA A 11 -33.58 5.84 22.59
N SER A 12 -33.79 4.61 23.03
CA SER A 12 -32.99 3.97 24.07
C SER A 12 -31.51 3.96 23.64
N ALA A 13 -30.77 4.95 24.09
CA ALA A 13 -29.31 4.93 24.02
C ALA A 13 -28.81 3.80 24.92
N ARG A 14 -28.40 2.68 24.34
CA ARG A 14 -27.60 1.68 25.04
C ARG A 14 -26.36 2.42 25.58
N PRO A 15 -26.03 2.34 26.88
CA PRO A 15 -24.80 2.90 27.39
C PRO A 15 -23.65 2.12 26.73
N GLY A 16 -23.04 2.71 25.70
CA GLY A 16 -21.80 2.24 25.16
C GLY A 16 -20.77 2.23 26.26
N MET A 17 -20.42 1.05 26.72
CA MET A 17 -19.36 0.80 27.69
C MET A 17 -18.08 1.45 27.13
N LEU A 18 -17.80 2.67 27.56
CA LEU A 18 -16.54 3.37 27.39
C LEU A 18 -15.48 2.51 28.09
N LEU A 19 -14.95 1.52 27.39
CA LEU A 19 -13.72 0.85 27.76
C LEU A 19 -12.65 1.95 27.79
N ILE A 20 -12.46 2.58 28.96
CA ILE A 20 -11.30 3.39 29.28
C ILE A 20 -10.11 2.44 29.07
N ARG A 21 -9.52 2.47 27.86
CA ARG A 21 -8.33 1.70 27.52
C ARG A 21 -7.21 2.27 28.38
N HIS A 22 -6.91 1.60 29.50
CA HIS A 22 -5.83 1.96 30.41
C HIS A 22 -4.57 2.27 29.60
N PRO A 23 -3.95 3.44 29.75
CA PRO A 23 -2.76 3.84 28.99
C PRO A 23 -1.65 2.81 29.09
N LEU A 24 -1.48 2.15 30.25
CA LEU A 24 -0.53 1.05 30.49
C LEU A 24 -0.77 -0.14 29.55
N ARG A 25 -2.02 -0.59 29.37
CA ARG A 25 -2.31 -1.71 28.44
C ARG A 25 -1.89 -1.40 27.01
N ARG A 26 -2.06 -0.14 26.56
CA ARG A 26 -1.62 0.28 25.23
C ARG A 26 -0.10 0.29 25.11
N VAL A 27 0.60 0.79 26.10
CA VAL A 27 2.08 0.81 26.13
C VAL A 27 2.63 -0.62 26.09
N VAL A 28 2.13 -1.51 26.98
CA VAL A 28 2.55 -2.92 27.00
C VAL A 28 2.29 -3.58 25.64
N ARG A 29 1.09 -3.40 25.07
CA ARG A 29 0.77 -3.95 23.75
C ARG A 29 1.76 -3.47 22.70
N TYR A 30 2.07 -2.17 22.64
CA TYR A 30 3.00 -1.61 21.67
C TYR A 30 4.42 -2.16 21.84
N GLN A 31 4.86 -2.39 23.07
CA GLN A 31 6.14 -3.01 23.34
C GLN A 31 6.14 -4.49 22.89
N VAL A 32 5.10 -5.24 23.20
CA VAL A 32 4.97 -6.64 22.76
C VAL A 32 4.97 -6.72 21.23
N GLU A 33 4.13 -5.93 20.55
CA GLU A 33 4.09 -5.87 19.08
C GLU A 33 5.48 -5.57 18.49
N TYR A 34 6.17 -4.58 19.03
CA TYR A 34 7.50 -4.18 18.54
C TYR A 34 8.56 -5.25 18.79
N ARG A 35 8.58 -5.86 19.99
CA ARG A 35 9.54 -6.93 20.30
C ARG A 35 9.28 -8.18 19.48
N SER A 36 8.02 -8.57 19.31
CA SER A 36 7.66 -9.70 18.43
C SER A 36 8.12 -9.46 16.99
N LEU A 37 7.97 -8.24 16.49
CA LEU A 37 8.45 -7.87 15.16
C LEU A 37 9.98 -7.95 15.08
N GLN A 38 10.72 -7.45 16.08
CA GLN A 38 12.19 -7.55 16.13
C GLN A 38 12.67 -9.00 16.13
N ILE A 39 12.03 -9.86 16.92
CA ILE A 39 12.34 -11.29 16.95
C ILE A 39 12.07 -11.92 15.58
N GLY A 40 10.90 -11.65 14.98
CA GLY A 40 10.56 -12.14 13.64
C GLY A 40 11.57 -11.67 12.58
N MET A 41 12.00 -10.42 12.63
CA MET A 41 13.04 -9.87 11.75
C MET A 41 14.39 -10.59 11.94
N ALA A 42 14.81 -10.83 13.18
CA ALA A 42 16.05 -11.54 13.48
C ALA A 42 16.02 -12.97 12.92
N LEU A 43 14.92 -13.69 13.13
CA LEU A 43 14.73 -15.05 12.60
C LEU A 43 14.78 -15.07 11.07
N VAL A 44 14.06 -14.16 10.41
CA VAL A 44 14.04 -14.03 8.95
C VAL A 44 15.44 -13.72 8.39
N ASN A 45 16.20 -12.85 9.08
CA ASN A 45 17.54 -12.48 8.64
C ASN A 45 18.57 -13.62 8.81
N ALA A 46 18.33 -14.53 9.74
CA ALA A 46 19.18 -15.71 9.94
C ALA A 46 18.94 -16.82 8.89
N LEU A 47 17.83 -16.78 8.17
CA LEU A 47 17.48 -17.82 7.19
C LEU A 47 18.08 -17.52 5.80
N PRO A 48 18.56 -18.53 5.04
CA PRO A 48 18.89 -18.36 3.65
C PRO A 48 17.64 -18.09 2.79
N GLU A 49 17.79 -17.41 1.65
CA GLU A 49 16.66 -17.05 0.78
C GLU A 49 15.79 -18.25 0.40
N SER A 50 16.40 -19.38 0.06
CA SER A 50 15.67 -20.59 -0.32
C SER A 50 14.76 -21.14 0.79
N ALA A 51 15.22 -21.07 2.05
CA ALA A 51 14.43 -21.50 3.20
C ALA A 51 13.21 -20.58 3.41
N ILE A 52 13.35 -19.29 3.18
CA ILE A 52 12.25 -18.32 3.30
C ILE A 52 11.12 -18.62 2.31
N TYR A 53 11.43 -18.94 1.06
CA TYR A 53 10.42 -19.32 0.08
C TYR A 53 9.73 -20.64 0.45
N GLY A 54 10.47 -21.61 0.98
CA GLY A 54 9.91 -22.85 1.51
C GLY A 54 8.93 -22.59 2.66
N PHE A 55 9.33 -21.73 3.59
CA PHE A 55 8.51 -21.35 4.73
C PHE A 55 7.26 -20.56 4.30
N GLY A 56 7.40 -19.62 3.35
CA GLY A 56 6.26 -18.90 2.78
C GLY A 56 5.21 -19.83 2.17
N ARG A 57 5.65 -20.83 1.41
CA ARG A 57 4.75 -21.87 0.88
C ARG A 57 4.07 -22.70 1.99
N ALA A 58 4.80 -23.01 3.04
CA ALA A 58 4.23 -23.73 4.19
C ALA A 58 3.16 -22.90 4.92
N ILE A 59 3.39 -21.60 5.12
CA ILE A 59 2.39 -20.67 5.68
C ILE A 59 1.15 -20.62 4.78
N GLY A 60 1.32 -20.55 3.47
CA GLY A 60 0.19 -20.57 2.54
C GLY A 60 -0.71 -21.80 2.63
N ARG A 61 -0.19 -22.94 3.15
CA ARG A 61 -0.99 -24.15 3.37
C ARG A 61 -1.89 -24.07 4.60
N VAL A 62 -1.58 -23.22 5.55
CA VAL A 62 -2.31 -23.10 6.83
C VAL A 62 -3.07 -21.79 6.97
N VAL A 63 -2.97 -20.89 5.98
CA VAL A 63 -3.60 -19.56 6.01
C VAL A 63 -5.12 -19.60 6.20
N TRP A 64 -5.78 -20.67 5.75
CA TRP A 64 -7.20 -20.88 5.92
C TRP A 64 -7.63 -21.02 7.40
N LEU A 65 -6.69 -21.22 8.32
CA LEU A 65 -6.95 -21.21 9.77
C LEU A 65 -7.35 -19.82 10.25
N ASP A 66 -6.86 -18.76 9.62
CA ASP A 66 -7.38 -17.39 9.81
C ASP A 66 -8.65 -17.20 8.98
N ARG A 67 -9.74 -17.76 9.48
CA ARG A 67 -11.04 -17.79 8.77
C ARG A 67 -11.54 -16.41 8.38
N GLN A 68 -11.28 -15.38 9.18
CA GLN A 68 -11.76 -14.04 8.91
C GLN A 68 -11.11 -13.47 7.64
N HIS A 69 -9.78 -13.39 7.61
CA HIS A 69 -9.06 -12.85 6.46
C HIS A 69 -9.17 -13.75 5.23
N TRP A 70 -9.19 -15.08 5.43
CA TRP A 70 -9.44 -16.03 4.35
C TRP A 70 -10.78 -15.78 3.65
N ASN A 71 -11.86 -15.65 4.41
CA ASN A 71 -13.20 -15.43 3.85
C ASN A 71 -13.30 -14.07 3.13
N ILE A 72 -12.60 -13.05 3.63
CA ILE A 72 -12.49 -11.74 2.96
C ILE A 72 -11.79 -11.89 1.61
N ALA A 73 -10.63 -12.57 1.57
CA ALA A 73 -9.86 -12.76 0.34
C ALA A 73 -10.66 -13.56 -0.71
N VAL A 74 -11.22 -14.71 -0.32
CA VAL A 74 -12.05 -15.54 -1.20
C VAL A 74 -13.28 -14.78 -1.67
N GLY A 75 -13.96 -14.05 -0.78
CA GLY A 75 -15.13 -13.25 -1.13
C GLY A 75 -14.83 -12.14 -2.12
N ASN A 76 -13.68 -11.47 -1.99
CA ASN A 76 -13.25 -10.44 -2.92
C ASN A 76 -12.88 -11.02 -4.30
N LEU A 77 -12.13 -12.11 -4.31
CA LEU A 77 -11.79 -12.81 -5.56
C LEU A 77 -13.02 -13.35 -6.28
N ARG A 78 -14.00 -13.89 -5.54
CA ARG A 78 -15.26 -14.35 -6.12
C ARG A 78 -16.07 -13.20 -6.73
N ARG A 79 -16.07 -12.02 -6.10
CA ARG A 79 -16.72 -10.83 -6.68
C ARG A 79 -16.01 -10.35 -7.95
N ALA A 80 -14.69 -10.43 -7.99
CA ALA A 80 -13.90 -9.96 -9.14
C ALA A 80 -13.93 -10.95 -10.31
N PHE A 81 -13.84 -12.25 -10.04
CA PHE A 81 -13.55 -13.28 -11.04
C PHE A 81 -14.53 -14.46 -11.01
N GLY A 82 -15.60 -14.41 -10.21
CA GLY A 82 -16.49 -15.55 -10.04
C GLY A 82 -17.26 -15.98 -11.28
N ALA A 83 -17.34 -15.13 -12.32
CA ALA A 83 -17.88 -15.47 -13.62
C ALA A 83 -16.85 -16.15 -14.56
N GLU A 84 -15.54 -16.03 -14.24
CA GLU A 84 -14.44 -16.44 -15.12
C GLU A 84 -13.66 -17.63 -14.54
N LEU A 85 -13.60 -17.74 -13.20
CA LEU A 85 -12.78 -18.71 -12.50
C LEU A 85 -13.62 -19.67 -11.65
N SER A 86 -13.18 -20.93 -11.62
CA SER A 86 -13.73 -21.93 -10.72
C SER A 86 -13.45 -21.62 -9.25
N GLU A 87 -14.26 -22.18 -8.34
CA GLU A 87 -14.04 -22.03 -6.89
C GLU A 87 -12.66 -22.56 -6.43
N HIS A 88 -12.15 -23.60 -7.11
CA HIS A 88 -10.82 -24.13 -6.85
C HIS A 88 -9.72 -23.09 -7.21
N GLU A 89 -9.84 -22.42 -8.34
CA GLU A 89 -8.91 -21.38 -8.79
C GLU A 89 -8.97 -20.14 -7.88
N ILE A 90 -10.17 -19.71 -7.50
CA ILE A 90 -10.38 -18.62 -6.53
C ILE A 90 -9.64 -18.91 -5.21
N ARG A 91 -9.81 -20.14 -4.68
CA ARG A 91 -9.11 -20.54 -3.43
C ARG A 91 -7.60 -20.68 -3.62
N ARG A 92 -7.13 -21.10 -4.79
CA ARG A 92 -5.72 -21.12 -5.15
C ARG A 92 -5.16 -19.70 -5.15
N LEU A 93 -5.81 -18.76 -5.83
CA LEU A 93 -5.40 -17.35 -5.88
C LEU A 93 -5.41 -16.69 -4.49
N ALA A 94 -6.41 -16.99 -3.66
CA ALA A 94 -6.46 -16.52 -2.29
C ALA A 94 -5.20 -17.00 -1.52
N ARG A 95 -4.83 -18.27 -1.62
CA ARG A 95 -3.62 -18.81 -1.00
C ARG A 95 -2.36 -18.10 -1.49
N GLU A 96 -2.22 -17.92 -2.79
CA GLU A 96 -1.08 -17.22 -3.40
C GLU A 96 -0.97 -15.77 -2.93
N SER A 97 -2.10 -15.08 -2.75
CA SER A 97 -2.09 -13.71 -2.23
C SER A 97 -1.54 -13.62 -0.79
N PHE A 98 -1.85 -14.59 0.07
CA PHE A 98 -1.28 -14.66 1.42
C PHE A 98 0.21 -15.02 1.42
N ILE A 99 0.63 -15.93 0.53
CA ILE A 99 2.06 -16.21 0.34
C ILE A 99 2.80 -14.94 -0.07
N ASN A 100 2.27 -14.21 -1.03
CA ASN A 100 2.87 -12.93 -1.48
C ASN A 100 2.90 -11.88 -0.36
N LEU A 101 1.85 -11.77 0.46
CA LEU A 101 1.83 -10.87 1.61
C LEU A 101 2.89 -11.25 2.65
N PHE A 102 3.08 -12.54 2.91
CA PHE A 102 4.15 -13.02 3.79
C PHE A 102 5.53 -12.65 3.22
N LEU A 103 5.79 -12.95 1.95
CA LEU A 103 7.05 -12.63 1.30
C LEU A 103 7.31 -11.11 1.28
N TYR A 104 6.29 -10.28 1.07
CA TYR A 104 6.38 -8.83 1.21
C TYR A 104 6.91 -8.43 2.60
N GLY A 105 6.32 -9.00 3.66
CA GLY A 105 6.75 -8.72 5.04
C GLY A 105 8.20 -9.13 5.30
N VAL A 106 8.62 -10.28 4.78
CA VAL A 106 10.00 -10.78 4.89
C VAL A 106 10.99 -9.89 4.17
N GLU A 107 10.69 -9.49 2.95
CA GLU A 107 11.52 -8.59 2.15
C GLU A 107 11.66 -7.22 2.85
N CYS A 108 10.56 -6.66 3.37
CA CYS A 108 10.62 -5.44 4.16
C CYS A 108 11.49 -5.59 5.41
N ALA A 109 11.35 -6.72 6.13
CA ALA A 109 12.16 -7.00 7.32
C ALA A 109 13.66 -7.04 6.99
N ARG A 110 14.05 -7.68 5.90
CA ARG A 110 15.45 -7.72 5.43
C ARG A 110 15.94 -6.34 5.00
N ALA A 111 15.17 -5.62 4.19
CA ALA A 111 15.54 -4.29 3.73
C ALA A 111 15.73 -3.29 4.89
N MET A 112 14.94 -3.44 5.95
CA MET A 112 15.07 -2.61 7.16
C MET A 112 16.29 -2.97 8.02
N SER A 113 16.78 -4.21 7.92
CA SER A 113 17.88 -4.71 8.75
C SER A 113 19.22 -4.70 8.04
N ILE A 114 19.23 -4.82 6.72
CA ILE A 114 20.43 -4.93 5.89
C ILE A 114 20.41 -3.79 4.86
N PRO A 115 21.17 -2.70 5.10
CA PRO A 115 21.08 -1.49 4.25
C PRO A 115 21.39 -1.71 2.77
N SER A 116 22.23 -2.70 2.43
CA SER A 116 22.59 -3.05 1.05
C SER A 116 21.64 -4.06 0.39
N TRP A 117 20.64 -4.55 1.13
CA TRP A 117 19.71 -5.55 0.61
C TRP A 117 18.41 -4.92 0.10
N PRO A 118 17.84 -5.44 -0.98
CA PRO A 118 18.49 -6.29 -1.98
C PRO A 118 19.47 -5.48 -2.83
N GLY A 119 20.47 -6.13 -3.40
CA GLY A 119 21.39 -5.47 -4.33
C GLY A 119 20.67 -4.96 -5.58
N ASP A 120 21.27 -4.01 -6.28
CA ASP A 120 20.67 -3.37 -7.46
C ASP A 120 20.47 -4.37 -8.62
N ASP A 121 21.25 -5.45 -8.66
CA ASP A 121 21.11 -6.57 -9.61
C ASP A 121 19.80 -7.36 -9.47
N LYS A 122 19.05 -7.09 -8.40
CA LYS A 122 17.72 -7.70 -8.13
C LYS A 122 16.57 -6.93 -8.77
N PHE A 123 16.85 -5.80 -9.42
CA PHE A 123 15.81 -4.95 -10.01
C PHE A 123 15.99 -4.81 -11.52
N GLU A 124 14.87 -4.85 -12.22
CA GLU A 124 14.78 -4.58 -13.65
C GLU A 124 13.72 -3.49 -13.88
N LEU A 125 14.03 -2.53 -14.75
CA LEU A 125 13.11 -1.46 -15.13
C LEU A 125 12.50 -1.78 -16.49
N ILE A 126 11.19 -1.89 -16.54
CA ILE A 126 10.43 -2.11 -17.77
C ILE A 126 9.68 -0.83 -18.11
N GLY A 127 9.84 -0.34 -19.33
CA GLY A 127 9.18 0.88 -19.79
C GLY A 127 9.69 2.16 -19.10
N ALA A 128 10.93 2.19 -18.60
CA ALA A 128 11.50 3.33 -17.88
C ALA A 128 11.42 4.65 -18.68
N ASN A 129 11.46 4.60 -20.02
CA ASN A 129 11.32 5.78 -20.88
C ASN A 129 10.02 6.53 -20.63
N ASN A 130 8.91 5.84 -20.35
CA ASN A 130 7.62 6.46 -20.04
C ASN A 130 7.74 7.39 -18.82
N PHE A 131 8.50 6.96 -17.79
CA PHE A 131 8.77 7.77 -16.62
C PHE A 131 9.73 8.94 -16.96
N HIS A 132 10.84 8.67 -17.64
CA HIS A 132 11.85 9.70 -17.95
C HIS A 132 11.28 10.83 -18.82
N GLU A 133 10.47 10.50 -19.82
CA GLU A 133 9.77 11.49 -20.65
C GLU A 133 8.81 12.37 -19.82
N ALA A 134 8.09 11.76 -18.87
CA ALA A 134 7.21 12.50 -17.96
C ALA A 134 8.01 13.43 -17.04
N ALA A 135 9.11 12.95 -16.45
CA ALA A 135 9.97 13.69 -15.53
C ALA A 135 10.73 14.84 -16.23
N ALA A 136 11.11 14.66 -17.50
CA ALA A 136 11.77 15.70 -18.32
C ALA A 136 10.93 16.96 -18.51
N ARG A 137 9.60 16.89 -18.29
CA ARG A 137 8.71 18.07 -18.34
C ARG A 137 8.93 19.05 -17.17
N GLY A 138 9.68 18.67 -16.14
CA GLY A 138 10.00 19.51 -14.98
C GLY A 138 8.82 19.91 -14.10
N LYS A 139 7.69 19.19 -14.17
CA LYS A 139 6.46 19.45 -13.40
C LYS A 139 6.19 18.41 -12.33
N GLY A 140 7.20 17.60 -12.01
CA GLY A 140 7.04 16.41 -11.19
C GLY A 140 6.20 15.32 -11.86
N VAL A 141 6.18 14.13 -11.27
CA VAL A 141 5.46 12.97 -11.79
C VAL A 141 4.60 12.36 -10.69
N ILE A 142 3.38 12.02 -11.00
CA ILE A 142 2.52 11.21 -10.13
C ILE A 142 2.77 9.76 -10.49
N ILE A 143 3.34 8.99 -9.57
CA ILE A 143 3.41 7.54 -9.66
C ILE A 143 2.10 6.97 -9.12
N LEU A 144 1.25 6.50 -10.03
CA LEU A 144 0.00 5.83 -9.68
C LEU A 144 0.27 4.33 -9.54
N THR A 145 0.19 3.82 -8.33
CA THR A 145 0.52 2.42 -8.04
C THR A 145 -0.54 1.74 -7.15
N ALA A 146 -0.33 0.47 -6.87
CA ALA A 146 -1.18 -0.37 -6.05
C ALA A 146 -0.36 -1.11 -4.98
N HIS A 147 -1.05 -1.73 -4.00
CA HIS A 147 -0.45 -2.66 -3.05
C HIS A 147 -0.15 -4.01 -3.73
N LEU A 148 0.66 -3.97 -4.81
CA LEU A 148 1.06 -5.09 -5.64
C LEU A 148 2.56 -5.33 -5.50
N GLY A 149 2.98 -6.59 -5.41
CA GLY A 149 4.38 -6.97 -5.23
C GLY A 149 5.00 -6.35 -3.98
N ASN A 150 6.20 -5.82 -4.08
CA ASN A 150 6.84 -5.10 -2.97
C ASN A 150 7.13 -3.64 -3.32
N TRP A 151 6.10 -2.81 -3.22
CA TRP A 151 6.19 -1.36 -3.45
C TRP A 151 7.15 -0.65 -2.50
N GLU A 152 7.39 -1.16 -1.28
CA GLU A 152 8.30 -0.56 -0.30
C GLU A 152 9.76 -0.69 -0.75
N VAL A 153 10.19 -1.92 -1.06
CA VAL A 153 11.55 -2.22 -1.50
C VAL A 153 11.83 -1.62 -2.88
N CYS A 154 10.86 -1.74 -3.81
CA CYS A 154 10.93 -1.13 -5.13
C CYS A 154 10.94 0.41 -5.07
N GLY A 155 10.17 1.01 -4.17
CA GLY A 155 10.20 2.45 -3.92
C GLY A 155 11.55 2.93 -3.39
N GLY A 156 12.20 2.13 -2.53
CA GLY A 156 13.55 2.39 -2.06
C GLY A 156 14.60 2.33 -3.18
N TYR A 157 14.53 1.32 -4.04
CA TYR A 157 15.38 1.24 -5.23
C TYR A 157 15.15 2.43 -6.17
N PHE A 158 13.89 2.74 -6.50
CA PHE A 158 13.50 3.87 -7.32
C PHE A 158 14.08 5.18 -6.79
N SER A 159 13.95 5.43 -5.49
CA SER A 159 14.48 6.64 -4.84
C SER A 159 15.98 6.80 -4.98
N ARG A 160 16.73 5.71 -4.87
CA ARG A 160 18.19 5.74 -4.90
C ARG A 160 18.77 5.74 -6.32
N ARG A 161 18.09 5.13 -7.30
CA ARG A 161 18.67 4.81 -8.61
C ARG A 161 17.95 5.45 -9.79
N VAL A 162 16.70 5.89 -9.62
CA VAL A 162 15.91 6.41 -10.73
C VAL A 162 15.60 7.88 -10.57
N HIS A 163 14.90 8.25 -9.49
CA HIS A 163 14.46 9.63 -9.30
C HIS A 163 14.04 9.91 -7.85
N PRO A 164 14.23 11.15 -7.32
CA PRO A 164 13.71 11.51 -6.01
C PRO A 164 12.21 11.27 -5.89
N ILE A 165 11.78 10.60 -4.81
CA ILE A 165 10.38 10.25 -4.59
C ILE A 165 9.88 10.71 -3.22
N ALA A 166 8.65 11.21 -3.20
CA ALA A 166 7.87 11.42 -2.01
C ALA A 166 6.66 10.47 -2.00
N ALA A 167 6.35 9.85 -0.87
CA ALA A 167 5.26 8.89 -0.75
C ALA A 167 4.22 9.36 0.27
N ILE A 168 2.95 9.42 -0.12
CA ILE A 168 1.86 9.73 0.80
C ILE A 168 1.54 8.48 1.62
N ALA A 169 1.75 8.55 2.93
CA ALA A 169 1.58 7.41 3.81
C ALA A 169 0.83 7.74 5.10
N ARG A 170 0.12 6.72 5.63
CA ARG A 170 -0.43 6.76 6.97
C ARG A 170 0.68 6.42 7.98
N LEU A 171 0.79 7.21 9.05
CA LEU A 171 1.68 6.87 10.17
C LEU A 171 1.12 5.67 10.93
N GLN A 172 2.02 4.80 11.42
CA GLN A 172 1.62 3.64 12.21
C GLN A 172 1.20 4.04 13.61
N PRO A 173 0.14 3.41 14.18
CA PRO A 173 -0.33 3.72 15.53
C PRO A 173 0.71 3.42 16.63
N ASN A 174 1.52 2.37 16.44
CA ASN A 174 2.61 2.01 17.33
C ASN A 174 3.84 2.90 17.03
N PRO A 175 4.27 3.77 17.96
CA PRO A 175 5.36 4.72 17.69
C PRO A 175 6.72 4.04 17.45
N HIS A 176 6.96 2.85 18.04
CA HIS A 176 8.20 2.11 17.83
C HIS A 176 8.27 1.52 16.42
N VAL A 177 7.17 0.90 15.97
CA VAL A 177 7.03 0.39 14.60
C VAL A 177 7.08 1.54 13.59
N ASN A 178 6.41 2.65 13.90
CA ASN A 178 6.43 3.83 13.03
C ASN A 178 7.86 4.37 12.85
N ARG A 179 8.62 4.51 13.94
CA ARG A 179 10.01 4.98 13.88
C ARG A 179 10.87 4.05 13.03
N MET A 180 10.72 2.75 13.15
CA MET A 180 11.48 1.77 12.37
C MET A 180 11.17 1.91 10.85
N ILE A 181 9.90 1.97 10.47
CA ILE A 181 9.49 2.14 9.08
C ILE A 181 9.96 3.49 8.51
N MET A 182 9.83 4.57 9.29
CA MET A 182 10.30 5.89 8.88
C MET A 182 11.81 5.93 8.72
N GLY A 183 12.57 5.27 9.61
CA GLY A 183 14.01 5.14 9.50
C GLY A 183 14.45 4.45 8.22
N TYR A 184 13.79 3.34 7.86
CA TYR A 184 14.03 2.66 6.58
C TYR A 184 13.77 3.58 5.38
N ARG A 185 12.59 4.22 5.34
CA ARG A 185 12.22 5.10 4.22
C ARG A 185 13.19 6.26 4.08
N GLN A 186 13.60 6.86 5.19
CA GLN A 186 14.60 7.93 5.21
C GLN A 186 15.95 7.45 4.69
N ALA A 187 16.43 6.29 5.15
CA ALA A 187 17.67 5.68 4.67
C ALA A 187 17.61 5.32 3.18
N ALA A 188 16.45 4.93 2.69
CA ALA A 188 16.19 4.68 1.28
C ALA A 188 16.01 5.96 0.44
N GLY A 189 16.06 7.16 1.05
CA GLY A 189 15.88 8.44 0.36
C GLY A 189 14.43 8.83 0.09
N ILE A 190 13.45 8.05 0.56
CA ILE A 190 12.03 8.33 0.35
C ILE A 190 11.56 9.46 1.30
N LYS A 191 11.04 10.55 0.75
CA LYS A 191 10.36 11.58 1.54
C LYS A 191 8.95 11.11 1.89
N VAL A 192 8.63 11.05 3.19
CA VAL A 192 7.29 10.64 3.62
C VAL A 192 6.40 11.85 3.82
N ILE A 193 5.25 11.84 3.16
CA ILE A 193 4.20 12.84 3.30
C ILE A 193 3.06 12.23 4.13
N PRO A 194 2.81 12.67 5.37
CA PRO A 194 1.67 12.19 6.14
C PRO A 194 0.34 12.45 5.42
N LYS A 195 -0.59 11.49 5.44
CA LYS A 195 -1.87 11.55 4.71
C LYS A 195 -2.70 12.82 4.95
N LYS A 196 -2.50 13.50 6.08
CA LYS A 196 -3.22 14.74 6.44
C LYS A 196 -2.44 16.02 6.11
N THR A 197 -1.33 15.92 5.39
CA THR A 197 -0.51 17.07 4.99
C THR A 197 -1.31 18.01 4.08
N PRO A 198 -1.24 19.33 4.29
CA PRO A 198 -1.89 20.32 3.43
C PRO A 198 -1.47 20.17 1.96
N ALA A 199 -2.43 20.36 1.05
CA ALA A 199 -2.19 20.20 -0.39
C ALA A 199 -1.12 21.18 -0.94
N SER A 200 -0.90 22.32 -0.30
CA SER A 200 0.18 23.28 -0.65
C SER A 200 1.55 22.65 -0.49
N ILE A 201 1.79 21.92 0.60
CA ILE A 201 3.06 21.21 0.85
C ILE A 201 3.24 20.05 -0.13
N ILE A 202 2.16 19.34 -0.49
CA ILE A 202 2.27 18.28 -1.53
C ILE A 202 2.63 18.90 -2.88
N ARG A 203 2.09 20.07 -3.21
CA ARG A 203 2.41 20.78 -4.46
C ARG A 203 3.86 21.23 -4.55
N SER A 204 4.54 21.58 -3.44
CA SER A 204 5.96 21.97 -3.50
C SER A 204 6.84 20.82 -3.99
N PHE A 205 6.52 19.56 -3.65
CA PHE A 205 7.25 18.42 -4.20
C PHE A 205 7.17 18.33 -5.73
N PHE A 206 6.03 18.64 -6.31
CA PHE A 206 5.90 18.68 -7.78
C PHE A 206 6.70 19.84 -8.38
N ALA A 207 6.71 21.02 -7.73
CA ALA A 207 7.50 22.17 -8.16
C ALA A 207 9.02 21.89 -8.11
N GLU A 208 9.45 21.03 -7.20
CA GLU A 208 10.83 20.55 -7.09
C GLU A 208 11.11 19.31 -7.97
N ASN A 209 10.20 18.99 -8.90
CA ASN A 209 10.28 17.85 -9.81
C ASN A 209 10.38 16.48 -9.15
N TYR A 210 9.85 16.30 -7.93
CA TYR A 210 9.75 14.98 -7.32
C TYR A 210 8.75 14.08 -8.03
N ALA A 211 8.99 12.77 -7.98
CA ALA A 211 7.94 11.80 -8.16
C ALA A 211 7.12 11.70 -6.87
N VAL A 212 5.79 11.73 -6.95
CA VAL A 212 4.91 11.57 -5.78
C VAL A 212 4.10 10.29 -5.93
N GLY A 213 4.34 9.33 -5.03
CA GLY A 213 3.71 8.02 -5.04
C GLY A 213 2.33 8.02 -4.38
N PHE A 214 1.33 7.50 -5.11
CA PHE A 214 -0.03 7.28 -4.66
C PHE A 214 -0.42 5.80 -4.82
N LEU A 215 -0.68 5.11 -3.72
CA LEU A 215 -1.32 3.80 -3.76
C LEU A 215 -2.84 4.02 -3.79
N ALA A 216 -3.45 3.85 -4.95
CA ALA A 216 -4.82 4.27 -5.22
C ALA A 216 -5.83 3.11 -5.34
N ASP A 217 -5.44 1.89 -5.01
CA ASP A 217 -6.23 0.66 -5.09
C ASP A 217 -7.11 0.40 -3.85
N GLN A 218 -7.07 1.27 -2.85
CA GLN A 218 -7.93 1.19 -1.67
C GLN A 218 -9.14 2.10 -1.81
N HIS A 219 -10.20 1.77 -1.05
CA HIS A 219 -11.44 2.53 -1.01
C HIS A 219 -11.23 4.02 -0.73
N GLY A 220 -11.71 4.88 -1.63
CA GLY A 220 -11.49 6.34 -1.60
C GLY A 220 -12.29 7.10 -0.53
N GLY A 221 -13.09 6.40 0.28
CA GLY A 221 -13.96 7.02 1.29
C GLY A 221 -15.18 7.71 0.68
N VAL A 222 -15.93 8.46 1.49
CA VAL A 222 -17.15 9.14 1.10
C VAL A 222 -16.92 10.18 -0.03
N SER A 223 -15.73 10.79 -0.05
CA SER A 223 -15.34 11.77 -1.06
C SER A 223 -14.65 11.18 -2.30
N GLY A 224 -14.58 9.86 -2.42
CA GLY A 224 -14.01 9.18 -3.59
C GLY A 224 -14.81 9.41 -4.88
N ALA A 225 -14.14 9.32 -6.02
CA ALA A 225 -14.82 9.29 -7.31
C ALA A 225 -15.46 7.91 -7.51
N LYS A 226 -16.71 7.86 -7.95
CA LYS A 226 -17.35 6.60 -8.31
C LYS A 226 -16.73 6.09 -9.61
N VAL A 227 -16.16 4.89 -9.56
CA VAL A 227 -15.57 4.19 -10.71
C VAL A 227 -16.12 2.77 -10.78
N THR A 228 -16.09 2.17 -11.97
CA THR A 228 -16.35 0.75 -12.14
C THR A 228 -15.05 -0.02 -12.02
N PHE A 229 -14.99 -0.97 -11.10
CA PHE A 229 -13.84 -1.84 -10.87
C PHE A 229 -14.31 -3.29 -10.74
N PHE A 230 -13.85 -4.17 -11.61
CA PHE A 230 -14.37 -5.54 -11.75
C PHE A 230 -15.91 -5.59 -11.81
N GLY A 231 -16.51 -4.75 -12.66
CA GLY A 231 -17.97 -4.67 -12.81
C GLY A 231 -18.74 -4.07 -11.62
N GLN A 232 -18.08 -3.67 -10.54
CA GLN A 232 -18.70 -3.11 -9.35
C GLN A 232 -18.39 -1.61 -9.21
N THR A 233 -19.41 -0.82 -8.87
CA THR A 233 -19.21 0.61 -8.57
C THR A 233 -18.53 0.75 -7.21
N THR A 234 -17.37 1.38 -7.17
CA THR A 234 -16.60 1.63 -5.95
C THR A 234 -16.03 3.04 -5.93
N PRO A 235 -15.88 3.70 -4.77
CA PRO A 235 -15.22 5.00 -4.68
C PRO A 235 -13.69 4.83 -4.73
N ALA A 236 -13.05 5.46 -5.73
CA ALA A 236 -11.60 5.54 -5.87
C ALA A 236 -11.03 6.86 -5.33
N PRO A 237 -9.77 6.89 -4.85
CA PRO A 237 -9.12 8.12 -4.42
C PRO A 237 -8.98 9.15 -5.57
N ARG A 238 -9.47 10.37 -5.39
CA ARG A 238 -9.39 11.46 -6.38
C ARG A 238 -8.05 12.18 -6.39
N GLY A 239 -7.23 12.00 -5.35
CA GLY A 239 -5.98 12.75 -5.15
C GLY A 239 -5.08 12.84 -6.38
N PRO A 240 -4.72 11.71 -7.02
CA PRO A 240 -3.85 11.71 -8.20
C PRO A 240 -4.32 12.66 -9.31
N VAL A 241 -5.59 12.54 -9.71
CA VAL A 241 -6.17 13.36 -10.78
C VAL A 241 -6.25 14.84 -10.37
N VAL A 242 -6.65 15.12 -9.13
CA VAL A 242 -6.73 16.51 -8.62
C VAL A 242 -5.36 17.18 -8.63
N PHE A 243 -4.29 16.49 -8.23
CA PHE A 243 -2.94 17.04 -8.28
C PHE A 243 -2.46 17.21 -9.72
N ALA A 244 -2.67 16.24 -10.60
CA ALA A 244 -2.31 16.34 -12.00
C ALA A 244 -2.95 17.58 -12.67
N LEU A 245 -4.26 17.79 -12.46
CA LEU A 245 -4.98 18.96 -13.01
C LEU A 245 -4.47 20.31 -12.47
N ARG A 246 -4.00 20.35 -11.21
CA ARG A 246 -3.55 21.57 -10.55
C ARG A 246 -2.08 21.91 -10.77
N THR A 247 -1.24 20.90 -11.02
CA THR A 247 0.22 21.08 -11.14
C THR A 247 0.71 20.89 -12.57
N GLY A 248 -0.06 20.22 -13.42
CA GLY A 248 0.38 19.77 -14.74
C GLY A 248 1.32 18.56 -14.71
N ALA A 249 1.51 17.93 -13.54
CA ALA A 249 2.27 16.69 -13.40
C ALA A 249 1.61 15.55 -14.19
N ALA A 250 2.41 14.78 -14.90
CA ALA A 250 1.93 13.59 -15.59
C ALA A 250 1.60 12.48 -14.58
N ILE A 251 0.57 11.68 -14.88
CA ILE A 251 0.28 10.45 -14.13
C ILE A 251 0.89 9.28 -14.88
N VAL A 252 1.89 8.63 -14.30
CA VAL A 252 2.52 7.42 -14.81
C VAL A 252 2.10 6.25 -13.93
N PRO A 253 1.29 5.30 -14.44
CA PRO A 253 1.04 4.06 -13.71
C PRO A 253 2.35 3.26 -13.60
N ALA A 254 2.66 2.79 -12.39
CA ALA A 254 3.86 1.98 -12.18
C ALA A 254 3.61 0.89 -11.13
N PHE A 255 4.10 -0.31 -11.41
CA PHE A 255 3.82 -1.48 -10.60
C PHE A 255 5.10 -2.25 -10.26
N ALA A 256 5.18 -2.69 -9.00
CA ALA A 256 6.22 -3.60 -8.55
C ALA A 256 5.76 -5.04 -8.78
N VAL A 257 6.48 -5.79 -9.58
CA VAL A 257 6.17 -7.20 -9.86
C VAL A 257 7.30 -8.07 -9.35
N ARG A 258 6.99 -9.05 -8.47
CA ARG A 258 7.98 -10.05 -8.07
C ARG A 258 8.15 -11.05 -9.20
N MET A 259 9.40 -11.32 -9.57
CA MET A 259 9.73 -12.30 -10.60
C MET A 259 9.40 -13.73 -10.16
N PRO A 260 8.98 -14.60 -11.05
CA PRO A 260 8.78 -16.02 -10.74
C PRO A 260 10.07 -16.68 -10.21
N GLY A 261 9.88 -17.74 -9.43
CA GLY A 261 10.99 -18.51 -8.85
C GLY A 261 11.20 -18.19 -7.37
N ASN A 262 12.31 -18.68 -6.82
CA ASN A 262 12.69 -18.53 -5.42
C ASN A 262 13.75 -17.43 -5.25
N SER A 263 13.56 -16.30 -5.89
CA SER A 263 14.49 -15.18 -5.83
C SER A 263 13.79 -13.89 -5.48
N PHE A 264 14.47 -13.01 -4.73
CA PHE A 264 13.99 -11.66 -4.42
C PHE A 264 14.25 -10.69 -5.58
N ARG A 265 13.90 -11.10 -6.80
CA ARG A 265 14.02 -10.27 -7.98
C ARG A 265 12.70 -9.59 -8.28
N HIS A 266 12.77 -8.32 -8.67
CA HIS A 266 11.61 -7.48 -8.93
C HIS A 266 11.75 -6.77 -10.27
N GLN A 267 10.63 -6.60 -10.94
CA GLN A 267 10.48 -5.67 -12.07
C GLN A 267 9.66 -4.45 -11.61
N LEU A 268 10.12 -3.28 -12.00
CA LEU A 268 9.35 -2.03 -11.91
C LEU A 268 8.83 -1.71 -13.31
N HIS A 269 7.54 -1.92 -13.52
CA HIS A 269 6.87 -1.63 -14.78
C HIS A 269 6.36 -0.19 -14.77
N PHE A 270 6.68 0.58 -15.79
CA PHE A 270 6.18 1.94 -16.00
C PHE A 270 5.33 1.96 -17.28
N GLU A 271 4.04 2.17 -17.11
CA GLU A 271 3.11 2.28 -18.22
C GLU A 271 3.16 3.69 -18.85
N PRO A 272 2.68 3.87 -20.08
CA PRO A 272 2.56 5.20 -20.68
C PRO A 272 1.79 6.16 -19.79
N ALA A 273 2.18 7.44 -19.79
CA ALA A 273 1.50 8.47 -19.02
C ALA A 273 0.02 8.57 -19.46
N LEU A 274 -0.88 8.63 -18.47
CA LEU A 274 -2.30 8.73 -18.72
C LEU A 274 -2.64 10.08 -19.36
N LYS A 275 -3.46 10.06 -20.40
CA LYS A 275 -4.08 11.27 -20.97
C LYS A 275 -5.19 11.72 -20.03
N ILE A 276 -5.13 12.99 -19.61
CA ILE A 276 -6.14 13.58 -18.73
C ILE A 276 -6.88 14.63 -19.53
N GLU A 277 -8.18 14.41 -19.71
CA GLU A 277 -9.06 15.37 -20.34
C GLU A 277 -9.77 16.22 -19.28
N ARG A 278 -9.81 17.53 -19.49
CA ARG A 278 -10.62 18.44 -18.67
C ARG A 278 -12.02 18.50 -19.27
N THR A 279 -12.97 17.84 -18.64
CA THR A 279 -14.36 17.77 -19.12
C THR A 279 -15.21 18.99 -18.75
N GLY A 280 -14.67 19.97 -18.04
CA GLY A 280 -15.38 21.21 -17.72
C GLY A 280 -16.51 21.10 -16.67
N ASN A 281 -16.74 19.94 -16.08
CA ASN A 281 -17.74 19.69 -15.01
C ASN A 281 -17.06 19.63 -13.64
#